data_b7eef7f36c121ef37822342afedb626a
#
_entry.id   b7eef7f36c121ef37822342afedb626a
#
_cell.length_a   1.000
_cell.length_b   1.000
_cell.length_c   1.000
_cell.angle_alpha   90.00
_cell.angle_beta   90.00
_cell.angle_gamma   90.00
#
_symmetry.space_group_name_H-M   'P 1'
#
loop_
_entity.id
_entity.type
_entity.pdbx_description
1 polymer ?
#
loop_
_entity_poly.entity_id
_entity_poly.type
_entity_poly.pdbx_seq_one_letter_code
_entity_poly.pdbx_strand_id
1 'polypeptide(L)'
;MSPVYQQLLQLLRGYLSASNAEGILQRAVREMDLHPQQLSAFHVPPMLPTIERRARLYLDTVRLARLVDDVAALGADRPSRRSRTLLIQREADVSTARQTAKAICEQAGARSFIAHKVATIVSELARNIVSYTPGGAVEMTILRDRSARLQIIASDQGKGIAALDEILAGRYTSKTGLGKGILGVQRLADKFHISTGPTGTRIEVEVRL
;
A
#
# COMPACT_ATOMS: atom_id res chain seq x y z
N MET A 1 1.03 -3.79 24.83
CA MET A 1 2.18 -3.63 23.93
C MET A 1 1.79 -4.13 22.56
N SER A 2 2.22 -3.47 21.48
CA SER A 2 1.93 -3.93 20.12
C SER A 2 2.77 -5.18 19.77
N PRO A 3 2.34 -5.99 18.79
CA PRO A 3 3.14 -7.12 18.31
C PRO A 3 4.55 -6.70 17.83
N VAL A 4 4.66 -5.55 17.15
CA VAL A 4 5.94 -4.99 16.67
C VAL A 4 6.86 -4.59 17.83
N TYR A 5 6.31 -4.03 18.91
CA TYR A 5 7.09 -3.74 20.11
C TYR A 5 7.70 -5.01 20.72
N GLN A 6 6.92 -6.08 20.80
CA GLN A 6 7.39 -7.36 21.31
C GLN A 6 8.46 -7.99 20.42
N GLN A 7 8.28 -7.94 19.09
CA GLN A 7 9.25 -8.43 18.11
C GLN A 7 10.58 -7.67 18.21
N LEU A 8 10.54 -6.33 18.24
CA LEU A 8 11.73 -5.49 18.41
C LEU A 8 12.44 -5.78 19.73
N LEU A 9 11.69 -5.89 20.83
CA LEU A 9 12.27 -6.19 22.14
C LEU A 9 12.96 -7.56 22.14
N GLN A 10 12.34 -8.57 21.56
CA GLN A 10 12.90 -9.91 21.43
C GLN A 10 14.16 -9.90 20.58
N LEU A 11 14.15 -9.19 19.44
CA LEU A 11 15.30 -9.04 18.57
C LEU A 11 16.45 -8.36 19.28
N LEU A 12 16.20 -7.22 19.95
CA LEU A 12 17.22 -6.49 20.72
C LEU A 12 17.82 -7.35 21.84
N ARG A 13 17.03 -8.19 22.51
CA ARG A 13 17.49 -9.14 23.53
C ARG A 13 18.40 -10.24 22.98
N GLY A 14 18.36 -10.52 21.68
CA GLY A 14 19.32 -11.41 21.01
C GLY A 14 20.74 -10.83 20.92
N TYR A 15 20.88 -9.52 21.04
CA TYR A 15 22.15 -8.80 20.95
C TYR A 15 22.61 -8.17 22.25
N LEU A 16 21.69 -7.77 23.12
CA LEU A 16 21.90 -6.96 24.32
C LEU A 16 21.32 -7.66 25.57
N SER A 17 21.75 -7.22 26.74
CA SER A 17 21.08 -7.63 28.00
C SER A 17 19.61 -7.18 28.00
N ALA A 18 18.76 -7.88 28.75
CA ALA A 18 17.33 -7.56 28.82
C ALA A 18 17.07 -6.09 29.22
N SER A 19 17.84 -5.57 30.19
CA SER A 19 17.72 -4.18 30.65
C SER A 19 18.13 -3.17 29.58
N ASN A 20 19.24 -3.42 28.87
CA ASN A 20 19.71 -2.53 27.82
C ASN A 20 18.76 -2.53 26.61
N ALA A 21 18.26 -3.70 26.20
CA ALA A 21 17.31 -3.84 25.11
C ALA A 21 16.01 -3.04 25.41
N GLU A 22 15.49 -3.19 26.61
CA GLU A 22 14.28 -2.49 27.04
C GLU A 22 14.50 -0.98 27.13
N GLY A 23 15.60 -0.54 27.74
CA GLY A 23 15.95 0.89 27.84
C GLY A 23 16.13 1.57 26.50
N ILE A 24 16.81 0.90 25.53
CA ILE A 24 16.99 1.41 24.16
C ILE A 24 15.65 1.53 23.46
N LEU A 25 14.81 0.49 23.50
CA LEU A 25 13.53 0.49 22.82
C LEU A 25 12.56 1.53 23.40
N GLN A 26 12.47 1.62 24.74
CA GLN A 26 11.65 2.65 25.39
C GLN A 26 12.08 4.06 25.00
N ARG A 27 13.39 4.30 24.91
CA ARG A 27 13.89 5.62 24.51
C ARG A 27 13.57 5.93 23.08
N ALA A 28 13.75 4.97 22.16
CA ALA A 28 13.44 5.15 20.75
C ALA A 28 11.93 5.44 20.54
N VAL A 29 11.05 4.77 21.29
CA VAL A 29 9.60 5.02 21.26
C VAL A 29 9.25 6.42 21.77
N ARG A 30 9.89 6.85 22.87
CA ARG A 30 9.65 8.20 23.46
C ARG A 30 10.14 9.32 22.54
N GLU A 31 11.28 9.15 21.86
CA GLU A 31 11.81 10.16 20.92
C GLU A 31 10.86 10.40 19.73
N MET A 32 9.94 9.47 19.48
CA MET A 32 8.91 9.59 18.45
C MET A 32 7.53 10.04 18.99
N ASP A 33 7.46 10.38 20.28
CA ASP A 33 6.20 10.73 20.97
C ASP A 33 5.11 9.66 20.80
N LEU A 34 5.52 8.37 20.87
CA LEU A 34 4.64 7.23 20.69
C LEU A 34 4.41 6.47 21.99
N HIS A 35 3.23 5.88 22.12
CA HIS A 35 2.96 4.88 23.13
C HIS A 35 3.31 3.48 22.61
N PRO A 36 3.88 2.55 23.45
CA PRO A 36 4.25 1.20 23.03
C PRO A 36 3.15 0.38 22.35
N GLN A 37 1.88 0.69 22.61
CA GLN A 37 0.72 0.05 21.96
C GLN A 37 0.48 0.56 20.52
N GLN A 38 1.00 1.74 20.18
CA GLN A 38 0.82 2.39 18.88
C GLN A 38 1.94 2.05 17.91
N LEU A 39 3.01 1.37 18.39
CA LEU A 39 4.15 1.03 17.55
C LEU A 39 3.73 0.05 16.45
N SER A 40 4.09 0.38 15.22
CA SER A 40 3.89 -0.45 14.02
C SER A 40 5.20 -0.54 13.23
N ALA A 41 5.29 -1.44 12.25
CA ALA A 41 6.46 -1.60 11.40
C ALA A 41 6.86 -0.29 10.68
N PHE A 42 5.90 0.58 10.38
CA PHE A 42 6.14 1.90 9.78
C PHE A 42 7.03 2.81 10.64
N HIS A 43 7.00 2.64 11.97
CA HIS A 43 7.78 3.45 12.88
C HIS A 43 9.21 2.92 13.10
N VAL A 44 9.54 1.72 12.59
CA VAL A 44 10.85 1.10 12.81
C VAL A 44 11.98 1.84 12.06
N PRO A 45 11.84 2.19 10.76
CA PRO A 45 12.91 2.90 10.04
C PRO A 45 13.34 4.23 10.70
N PRO A 46 12.42 5.13 11.11
CA PRO A 46 12.83 6.35 11.81
C PRO A 46 13.41 6.12 13.22
N MET A 47 13.20 4.96 13.84
CA MET A 47 13.82 4.59 15.13
C MET A 47 15.26 4.07 14.99
N LEU A 48 15.66 3.60 13.81
CA LEU A 48 16.96 3.02 13.55
C LEU A 48 18.14 3.88 14.03
N PRO A 49 18.23 5.20 13.73
CA PRO A 49 19.35 6.04 14.16
C PRO A 49 19.50 6.08 15.68
N THR A 50 18.39 6.07 16.41
CA THR A 50 18.41 6.07 17.90
C THR A 50 18.82 4.72 18.44
N ILE A 51 18.32 3.62 17.87
CA ILE A 51 18.69 2.27 18.26
C ILE A 51 20.19 2.04 18.00
N GLU A 52 20.67 2.37 16.82
CA GLU A 52 22.08 2.23 16.43
C GLU A 52 23.01 3.02 17.33
N ARG A 53 22.74 4.32 17.52
CA ARG A 53 23.55 5.22 18.36
C ARG A 53 23.71 4.69 19.78
N ARG A 54 22.63 4.12 20.34
CA ARG A 54 22.65 3.61 21.73
C ARG A 54 23.21 2.20 21.84
N ALA A 55 22.95 1.33 20.86
CA ALA A 55 23.48 -0.02 20.83
C ALA A 55 25.02 -0.03 20.64
N ARG A 56 25.55 0.99 19.96
CA ARG A 56 27.01 1.18 19.77
C ARG A 56 27.79 1.24 21.08
N LEU A 57 27.15 1.59 22.18
CA LEU A 57 27.78 1.61 23.52
C LEU A 57 28.04 0.20 24.08
N TYR A 58 27.42 -0.83 23.51
CA TYR A 58 27.41 -2.19 24.05
C TYR A 58 27.86 -3.25 23.06
N LEU A 59 27.94 -2.91 21.76
CA LEU A 59 28.23 -3.85 20.68
C LEU A 59 29.47 -3.43 19.89
N ASP A 60 30.23 -4.43 19.45
CA ASP A 60 31.27 -4.23 18.43
C ASP A 60 30.66 -3.92 17.06
N THR A 61 31.51 -3.47 16.13
CA THR A 61 31.07 -3.01 14.79
C THR A 61 30.31 -4.07 14.00
N VAL A 62 30.73 -5.35 14.10
CA VAL A 62 30.12 -6.45 13.33
C VAL A 62 28.73 -6.80 13.88
N ARG A 63 28.62 -6.91 15.20
CA ARG A 63 27.36 -7.18 15.86
C ARG A 63 26.39 -6.01 15.72
N LEU A 64 26.89 -4.77 15.77
CA LEU A 64 26.09 -3.57 15.56
C LEU A 64 25.51 -3.54 14.13
N ALA A 65 26.32 -3.81 13.10
CA ALA A 65 25.85 -3.86 11.72
C ALA A 65 24.73 -4.91 11.54
N ARG A 66 24.92 -6.11 12.08
CA ARG A 66 23.90 -7.17 12.05
C ARG A 66 22.62 -6.76 12.77
N LEU A 67 22.73 -6.12 13.94
CA LEU A 67 21.55 -5.62 14.66
C LEU A 67 20.79 -4.59 13.82
N VAL A 68 21.51 -3.66 13.19
CA VAL A 68 20.90 -2.63 12.34
C VAL A 68 20.17 -3.26 11.16
N ASP A 69 20.78 -4.25 10.49
CA ASP A 69 20.19 -4.98 9.37
C ASP A 69 18.93 -5.75 9.81
N ASP A 70 18.97 -6.44 10.94
CA ASP A 70 17.84 -7.20 11.48
C ASP A 70 16.68 -6.28 11.93
N VAL A 71 17.00 -5.15 12.56
CA VAL A 71 15.99 -4.14 12.91
C VAL A 71 15.41 -3.49 11.64
N ALA A 72 16.26 -3.18 10.65
CA ALA A 72 15.82 -2.66 9.36
C ALA A 72 14.90 -3.66 8.64
N ALA A 73 15.20 -4.96 8.72
CA ALA A 73 14.35 -6.01 8.16
C ALA A 73 12.96 -6.07 8.82
N LEU A 74 12.86 -5.84 10.15
CA LEU A 74 11.56 -5.71 10.84
C LEU A 74 10.80 -4.46 10.41
N GLY A 75 11.50 -3.37 10.08
CA GLY A 75 10.93 -2.16 9.50
C GLY A 75 10.68 -2.31 8.01
N ALA A 76 11.52 -3.10 7.33
CA ALA A 76 11.36 -3.53 5.94
C ALA A 76 10.35 -4.68 5.81
N ASP A 77 9.92 -5.29 6.91
CA ASP A 77 8.64 -5.94 6.99
C ASP A 77 7.55 -4.84 6.85
N ARG A 78 7.66 -4.15 5.70
CA ARG A 78 6.51 -3.49 5.08
C ARG A 78 5.39 -4.50 5.25
N PRO A 79 4.27 -4.12 5.88
CA PRO A 79 3.13 -5.01 6.01
C PRO A 79 3.03 -5.73 4.69
N SER A 80 3.11 -7.05 4.70
CA SER A 80 3.36 -7.86 3.50
C SER A 80 2.59 -7.23 2.34
N ARG A 81 3.28 -6.43 1.52
CA ARG A 81 2.73 -5.92 0.28
C ARG A 81 2.57 -7.15 -0.58
N ARG A 82 1.53 -7.89 -0.32
CA ARG A 82 1.03 -8.85 -1.29
C ARG A 82 0.50 -8.02 -2.45
N SER A 83 1.45 -7.50 -3.23
CA SER A 83 1.15 -6.85 -4.47
C SER A 83 0.85 -7.93 -5.51
N ARG A 84 -0.24 -7.75 -6.21
CA ARG A 84 -0.61 -8.54 -7.39
C ARG A 84 -0.68 -7.59 -8.56
N THR A 85 0.17 -7.78 -9.54
CA THR A 85 0.13 -7.04 -10.81
C THR A 85 -0.46 -7.94 -11.88
N LEU A 86 -1.45 -7.43 -12.59
CA LEU A 86 -2.09 -8.10 -13.72
C LEU A 86 -1.90 -7.23 -14.96
N LEU A 87 -1.41 -7.83 -16.03
CA LEU A 87 -1.37 -7.22 -17.34
C LEU A 87 -2.78 -7.22 -17.94
N ILE A 88 -3.18 -6.11 -18.51
CA ILE A 88 -4.50 -5.89 -19.06
C ILE A 88 -4.35 -5.53 -20.53
N GLN A 89 -4.76 -6.44 -21.42
CA GLN A 89 -4.66 -6.30 -22.87
C GLN A 89 -5.98 -6.60 -23.59
N ARG A 90 -6.83 -7.43 -23.01
CA ARG A 90 -8.06 -7.92 -23.64
C ARG A 90 -9.19 -8.07 -22.61
N GLU A 91 -10.41 -8.19 -23.09
CA GLU A 91 -11.60 -8.24 -22.24
C GLU A 91 -11.57 -9.40 -21.22
N ALA A 92 -10.96 -10.53 -21.56
CA ALA A 92 -10.78 -11.65 -20.62
C ALA A 92 -9.95 -11.26 -19.37
N ASP A 93 -9.01 -10.33 -19.50
CA ASP A 93 -8.15 -9.88 -18.42
C ASP A 93 -8.95 -9.01 -17.43
N VAL A 94 -10.00 -8.32 -17.87
CA VAL A 94 -10.94 -7.58 -17.01
C VAL A 94 -11.64 -8.53 -16.04
N SER A 95 -12.12 -9.67 -16.53
CA SER A 95 -12.76 -10.69 -15.70
C SER A 95 -11.79 -11.29 -14.69
N THR A 96 -10.55 -11.56 -15.10
CA THR A 96 -9.48 -12.06 -14.23
C THR A 96 -9.13 -11.05 -13.15
N ALA A 97 -8.99 -9.77 -13.51
CA ALA A 97 -8.69 -8.69 -12.56
C ALA A 97 -9.81 -8.53 -11.53
N ARG A 98 -11.08 -8.57 -11.96
CA ARG A 98 -12.25 -8.54 -11.09
C ARG A 98 -12.26 -9.69 -10.07
N GLN A 99 -12.02 -10.93 -10.52
CA GLN A 99 -12.00 -12.10 -9.65
C GLN A 99 -10.85 -12.05 -8.66
N THR A 100 -9.66 -11.65 -9.12
CA THR A 100 -8.48 -11.47 -8.27
C THR A 100 -8.73 -10.41 -7.19
N ALA A 101 -9.32 -9.29 -7.54
CA ALA A 101 -9.67 -8.23 -6.61
C ALA A 101 -10.62 -8.71 -5.51
N LYS A 102 -11.65 -9.46 -5.88
CA LYS A 102 -12.61 -10.06 -4.95
C LYS A 102 -11.90 -11.05 -4.00
N ALA A 103 -11.09 -11.96 -4.53
CA ALA A 103 -10.34 -12.94 -3.74
C ALA A 103 -9.36 -12.28 -2.75
N ILE A 104 -8.67 -11.20 -3.15
CA ILE A 104 -7.80 -10.41 -2.26
C ILE A 104 -8.59 -9.83 -1.09
N CYS A 105 -9.77 -9.25 -1.34
CA CYS A 105 -10.62 -8.70 -0.30
C CYS A 105 -11.14 -9.79 0.66
N GLU A 106 -11.59 -10.92 0.14
CA GLU A 106 -12.07 -12.06 0.93
C GLU A 106 -10.96 -12.63 1.82
N GLN A 107 -9.75 -12.84 1.28
CA GLN A 107 -8.58 -13.27 2.03
C GLN A 107 -8.13 -12.26 3.10
N ALA A 108 -8.40 -10.98 2.88
CA ALA A 108 -8.14 -9.93 3.86
C ALA A 108 -9.20 -9.84 4.96
N GLY A 109 -10.30 -10.61 4.87
CA GLY A 109 -11.41 -10.58 5.81
C GLY A 109 -12.39 -9.41 5.59
N ALA A 110 -12.36 -8.80 4.40
CA ALA A 110 -13.27 -7.70 4.08
C ALA A 110 -14.73 -8.20 3.96
N ARG A 111 -15.67 -7.33 4.34
CA ARG A 111 -17.10 -7.61 4.17
C ARG A 111 -17.44 -7.77 2.68
N SER A 112 -18.42 -8.63 2.37
CA SER A 112 -18.85 -8.92 0.98
C SER A 112 -19.17 -7.66 0.18
N PHE A 113 -19.81 -6.66 0.79
CA PHE A 113 -20.09 -5.36 0.16
C PHE A 113 -18.78 -4.67 -0.31
N ILE A 114 -17.74 -4.66 0.52
CA ILE A 114 -16.44 -4.06 0.18
C ILE A 114 -15.78 -4.85 -0.96
N ALA A 115 -15.84 -6.18 -0.93
CA ALA A 115 -15.29 -7.00 -2.01
C ALA A 115 -15.98 -6.71 -3.36
N HIS A 116 -17.30 -6.50 -3.37
CA HIS A 116 -18.04 -6.12 -4.58
C HIS A 116 -17.71 -4.69 -5.05
N LYS A 117 -17.61 -3.74 -4.11
CA LYS A 117 -17.18 -2.36 -4.37
C LYS A 117 -15.81 -2.33 -5.07
N VAL A 118 -14.84 -3.04 -4.52
CA VAL A 118 -13.48 -3.16 -5.07
C VAL A 118 -13.49 -3.84 -6.44
N ALA A 119 -14.23 -4.93 -6.58
CA ALA A 119 -14.36 -5.64 -7.86
C ALA A 119 -14.95 -4.74 -8.95
N THR A 120 -15.88 -3.86 -8.63
CA THR A 120 -16.43 -2.85 -9.55
C THR A 120 -15.37 -1.83 -9.95
N ILE A 121 -14.64 -1.26 -8.98
CA ILE A 121 -13.54 -0.32 -9.25
C ILE A 121 -12.52 -0.94 -10.22
N VAL A 122 -12.04 -2.14 -9.91
CA VAL A 122 -11.03 -2.82 -10.73
C VAL A 122 -11.56 -3.13 -12.14
N SER A 123 -12.83 -3.53 -12.25
CA SER A 123 -13.45 -3.77 -13.55
C SER A 123 -13.52 -2.52 -14.42
N GLU A 124 -13.89 -1.37 -13.85
CA GLU A 124 -13.96 -0.10 -14.58
C GLU A 124 -12.56 0.37 -15.01
N LEU A 125 -11.57 0.27 -14.11
CA LEU A 125 -10.19 0.65 -14.44
C LEU A 125 -9.59 -0.24 -15.54
N ALA A 126 -9.77 -1.56 -15.42
CA ALA A 126 -9.27 -2.52 -16.40
C ALA A 126 -9.98 -2.35 -17.76
N ARG A 127 -11.29 -2.11 -17.78
CA ARG A 127 -12.06 -1.86 -19.00
C ARG A 127 -11.60 -0.58 -19.70
N ASN A 128 -11.27 0.48 -18.93
CA ASN A 128 -10.73 1.69 -19.52
C ASN A 128 -9.40 1.43 -20.24
N ILE A 129 -8.51 0.62 -19.66
CA ILE A 129 -7.26 0.21 -20.30
C ILE A 129 -7.55 -0.49 -21.64
N VAL A 130 -8.40 -1.54 -21.63
CA VAL A 130 -8.73 -2.30 -22.85
C VAL A 130 -9.38 -1.45 -23.93
N SER A 131 -10.27 -0.53 -23.54
CA SER A 131 -11.07 0.23 -24.48
C SER A 131 -10.35 1.40 -25.13
N TYR A 132 -9.34 1.97 -24.45
CA TYR A 132 -8.77 3.26 -24.87
C TYR A 132 -7.25 3.25 -25.07
N THR A 133 -6.59 2.13 -24.76
CA THR A 133 -5.12 2.02 -24.82
C THR A 133 -4.70 0.69 -25.46
N PRO A 134 -3.43 0.57 -25.91
CA PRO A 134 -2.90 -0.71 -26.40
C PRO A 134 -2.77 -1.80 -25.32
N GLY A 135 -2.91 -1.42 -24.05
CA GLY A 135 -2.75 -2.27 -22.90
C GLY A 135 -2.16 -1.51 -21.73
N GLY A 136 -2.12 -2.16 -20.58
CA GLY A 136 -1.59 -1.59 -19.35
C GLY A 136 -1.51 -2.63 -18.24
N ALA A 137 -1.53 -2.16 -16.99
CA ALA A 137 -1.47 -3.00 -15.83
C ALA A 137 -2.37 -2.49 -14.71
N VAL A 138 -2.90 -3.42 -13.92
CA VAL A 138 -3.56 -3.14 -12.64
C VAL A 138 -2.76 -3.80 -11.53
N GLU A 139 -2.23 -2.99 -10.64
CA GLU A 139 -1.55 -3.43 -9.42
C GLU A 139 -2.48 -3.27 -8.21
N MET A 140 -2.55 -4.30 -7.37
CA MET A 140 -3.36 -4.33 -6.16
C MET A 140 -2.47 -4.68 -4.98
N THR A 141 -2.44 -3.82 -3.96
CA THR A 141 -1.57 -3.96 -2.78
C THR A 141 -2.37 -3.79 -1.50
N ILE A 142 -2.34 -4.78 -0.60
CA ILE A 142 -2.90 -4.61 0.75
C ILE A 142 -1.92 -3.81 1.59
N LEU A 143 -2.39 -2.68 2.11
CA LEU A 143 -1.69 -1.85 3.08
C LEU A 143 -2.28 -2.12 4.46
N ARG A 144 -1.43 -2.48 5.43
CA ARG A 144 -1.82 -2.74 6.82
C ARG A 144 -1.01 -1.84 7.73
N ASP A 145 -1.53 -0.66 8.00
CA ASP A 145 -0.98 0.25 9.01
C ASP A 145 -1.96 0.37 10.20
N ARG A 146 -2.66 1.49 10.33
CA ARG A 146 -3.72 1.69 11.34
C ARG A 146 -5.02 0.98 11.01
N SER A 147 -5.27 0.72 9.72
CA SER A 147 -6.43 -0.02 9.21
C SER A 147 -6.05 -0.74 7.91
N ALA A 148 -6.69 -1.88 7.64
CA ALA A 148 -6.48 -2.58 6.38
C ALA A 148 -7.09 -1.77 5.22
N ARG A 149 -6.30 -1.51 4.17
CA ARG A 149 -6.72 -0.82 2.95
C ARG A 149 -6.20 -1.57 1.75
N LEU A 150 -6.95 -1.54 0.67
CA LEU A 150 -6.47 -1.99 -0.63
C LEU A 150 -6.11 -0.76 -1.47
N GLN A 151 -4.86 -0.65 -1.86
CA GLN A 151 -4.39 0.27 -2.88
C GLN A 151 -4.49 -0.41 -4.23
N ILE A 152 -5.08 0.28 -5.20
CA ILE A 152 -5.23 -0.16 -6.58
C ILE A 152 -4.57 0.91 -7.46
N ILE A 153 -3.66 0.49 -8.32
CA ILE A 153 -2.98 1.37 -9.27
C ILE A 153 -3.25 0.81 -10.67
N ALA A 154 -3.95 1.57 -11.49
CA ALA A 154 -4.11 1.28 -12.92
C ALA A 154 -3.19 2.20 -13.71
N SER A 155 -2.40 1.64 -14.62
CA SER A 155 -1.46 2.39 -15.45
C SER A 155 -1.48 1.88 -16.89
N ASP A 156 -1.42 2.81 -17.84
CA ASP A 156 -1.31 2.55 -19.27
C ASP A 156 -0.32 3.51 -19.94
N GLN A 157 0.01 3.24 -21.20
CA GLN A 157 0.85 4.06 -22.05
C GLN A 157 0.07 4.63 -23.23
N GLY A 158 -1.22 4.89 -23.04
CA GLY A 158 -2.07 5.54 -24.02
C GLY A 158 -1.76 7.02 -24.20
N LYS A 159 -2.53 7.69 -25.03
CA LYS A 159 -2.40 9.15 -25.32
C LYS A 159 -2.99 10.06 -24.26
N GLY A 160 -3.34 9.49 -23.10
CA GLY A 160 -3.93 10.23 -21.98
C GLY A 160 -5.39 10.62 -22.21
N ILE A 161 -5.92 11.39 -21.26
CA ILE A 161 -7.31 11.83 -21.22
C ILE A 161 -7.34 13.35 -21.37
N ALA A 162 -7.69 13.83 -22.58
CA ALA A 162 -7.65 15.27 -22.89
C ALA A 162 -8.71 16.08 -22.10
N ALA A 163 -9.88 15.50 -21.80
CA ALA A 163 -10.99 16.19 -21.15
C ALA A 163 -11.15 15.80 -19.67
N LEU A 164 -10.03 15.55 -18.96
CA LEU A 164 -10.09 15.06 -17.58
C LEU A 164 -10.91 15.96 -16.65
N ASP A 165 -10.72 17.28 -16.70
CA ASP A 165 -11.42 18.23 -15.84
C ASP A 165 -12.93 18.23 -16.08
N GLU A 166 -13.37 18.10 -17.31
CA GLU A 166 -14.79 17.99 -17.67
C GLU A 166 -15.39 16.67 -17.16
N ILE A 167 -14.62 15.58 -17.27
CA ILE A 167 -15.00 14.26 -16.75
C ILE A 167 -15.18 14.32 -15.23
N LEU A 168 -14.18 14.84 -14.51
CA LEU A 168 -14.20 14.92 -13.05
C LEU A 168 -15.29 15.89 -12.54
N ALA A 169 -15.62 16.92 -13.32
CA ALA A 169 -16.75 17.82 -13.03
C ALA A 169 -18.13 17.23 -13.41
N GLY A 170 -18.18 16.01 -13.99
CA GLY A 170 -19.42 15.37 -14.40
C GLY A 170 -20.12 16.01 -15.60
N ARG A 171 -19.47 16.91 -16.32
CA ARG A 171 -20.00 17.64 -17.48
C ARG A 171 -19.69 16.97 -18.81
N TYR A 172 -18.82 15.97 -18.80
CA TYR A 172 -18.42 15.27 -20.00
C TYR A 172 -19.48 14.29 -20.49
N THR A 173 -19.95 14.46 -21.71
CA THR A 173 -20.89 13.54 -22.35
C THR A 173 -20.16 12.80 -23.48
N SER A 174 -19.89 11.52 -23.27
CA SER A 174 -19.22 10.66 -24.26
C SER A 174 -20.23 9.73 -24.93
N LYS A 175 -20.08 9.56 -26.26
CA LYS A 175 -20.82 8.54 -27.03
C LYS A 175 -20.32 7.12 -26.72
N THR A 176 -19.10 6.99 -26.20
CA THR A 176 -18.41 5.70 -25.93
C THR A 176 -18.45 5.28 -24.46
N GLY A 177 -19.08 6.08 -23.57
CA GLY A 177 -19.14 5.77 -22.14
C GLY A 177 -17.91 6.18 -21.32
N LEU A 178 -16.84 6.72 -21.95
CA LEU A 178 -15.71 7.31 -21.24
C LEU A 178 -16.21 8.38 -20.26
N GLY A 179 -15.67 8.41 -19.06
CA GLY A 179 -16.03 9.40 -18.03
C GLY A 179 -17.02 8.87 -17.00
N LYS A 180 -18.04 8.09 -17.38
CA LYS A 180 -18.95 7.51 -16.39
C LYS A 180 -18.25 6.51 -15.47
N GLY A 181 -17.35 5.69 -16.03
CA GLY A 181 -16.53 4.73 -15.28
C GLY A 181 -15.58 5.42 -14.30
N ILE A 182 -14.86 6.47 -14.74
CA ILE A 182 -13.91 7.22 -13.90
C ILE A 182 -14.65 7.91 -12.73
N LEU A 183 -15.79 8.55 -13.00
CA LEU A 183 -16.63 9.15 -11.96
C LEU A 183 -17.17 8.11 -10.99
N GLY A 184 -17.56 6.94 -11.50
CA GLY A 184 -18.01 5.81 -10.68
C GLY A 184 -16.89 5.34 -9.73
N VAL A 185 -15.68 5.19 -10.25
CA VAL A 185 -14.49 4.84 -9.45
C VAL A 185 -14.22 5.91 -8.39
N GLN A 186 -14.22 7.19 -8.75
CA GLN A 186 -14.00 8.29 -7.81
C GLN A 186 -15.03 8.29 -6.66
N ARG A 187 -16.31 8.04 -6.95
CA ARG A 187 -17.37 7.98 -5.94
C ARG A 187 -17.27 6.76 -5.03
N LEU A 188 -16.74 5.65 -5.54
CA LEU A 188 -16.58 4.41 -4.79
C LEU A 188 -15.29 4.40 -3.97
N ALA A 189 -14.30 5.21 -4.30
CA ALA A 189 -12.99 5.25 -3.64
C ALA A 189 -13.05 6.02 -2.31
N ASP A 190 -12.24 5.59 -1.33
CA ASP A 190 -11.97 6.41 -0.13
C ASP A 190 -10.90 7.47 -0.41
N LYS A 191 -9.94 7.13 -1.32
CA LYS A 191 -9.01 8.09 -1.91
C LYS A 191 -8.90 7.82 -3.41
N PHE A 192 -8.81 8.88 -4.18
CA PHE A 192 -8.68 8.84 -5.63
C PHE A 192 -7.69 9.89 -6.10
N HIS A 193 -6.72 9.47 -6.90
CA HIS A 193 -5.79 10.35 -7.58
C HIS A 193 -5.61 9.89 -9.02
N ILE A 194 -5.55 10.83 -9.96
CA ILE A 194 -5.33 10.57 -11.38
C ILE A 194 -4.27 11.52 -11.92
N SER A 195 -3.32 10.95 -12.65
CA SER A 195 -2.31 11.67 -13.43
C SER A 195 -2.39 11.17 -14.86
N THR A 196 -2.52 12.08 -15.82
CA THR A 196 -2.65 11.75 -17.23
C THR A 196 -1.89 12.73 -18.09
N GLY A 197 -1.37 12.26 -19.22
CA GLY A 197 -0.59 13.04 -20.16
C GLY A 197 -0.36 12.27 -21.47
N PRO A 198 0.38 12.86 -22.42
CA PRO A 198 0.58 12.25 -23.74
C PRO A 198 1.32 10.90 -23.72
N THR A 199 1.92 10.53 -22.59
CA THR A 199 2.67 9.28 -22.40
C THR A 199 1.89 8.22 -21.64
N GLY A 200 0.64 8.49 -21.23
CA GLY A 200 -0.21 7.53 -20.53
C GLY A 200 -1.05 8.11 -19.40
N THR A 201 -1.77 7.21 -18.75
CA THR A 201 -2.60 7.52 -17.58
C THR A 201 -2.22 6.62 -16.42
N ARG A 202 -2.21 7.21 -15.22
CA ARG A 202 -2.05 6.50 -13.94
C ARG A 202 -3.17 6.92 -12.99
N ILE A 203 -3.93 5.96 -12.53
CA ILE A 203 -5.02 6.14 -11.55
C ILE A 203 -4.68 5.37 -10.28
N GLU A 204 -4.69 6.06 -9.15
CA GLU A 204 -4.46 5.48 -7.83
C GLU A 204 -5.72 5.58 -6.99
N VAL A 205 -6.12 4.47 -6.40
CA VAL A 205 -7.33 4.33 -5.58
C VAL A 205 -7.00 3.65 -4.28
N GLU A 206 -7.53 4.13 -3.16
CA GLU A 206 -7.53 3.38 -1.90
C GLU A 206 -8.96 3.09 -1.46
N VAL A 207 -9.17 1.87 -0.96
CA VAL A 207 -10.44 1.42 -0.36
C VAL A 207 -10.15 0.76 0.98
N ARG A 208 -10.85 1.17 2.05
CA ARG A 208 -10.79 0.52 3.36
C ARG A 208 -11.45 -0.87 3.28
N LEU A 209 -10.77 -1.86 3.87
CA LEU A 209 -11.23 -3.23 3.90
C LEU A 209 -12.02 -3.56 5.18
#